data_1ce48d20690c3671fac868dd1911d1f6
#
_entry.id   1ce48d20690c3671fac868dd1911d1f6
#
_cell.length_a   1.000
_cell.length_b   1.000
_cell.length_c   1.000
_cell.angle_alpha   90.00
_cell.angle_beta   90.00
_cell.angle_gamma   90.00
#
_symmetry.space_group_name_H-M   'P 1'
#
loop_
_entity.id
_entity.type
_entity.pdbx_description
1 polymer ?
#
loop_
_entity_poly.entity_id
_entity_poly.type
_entity_poly.pdbx_seq_one_letter_code
_entity_poly.pdbx_strand_id
1 'polypeptide(L)'
;MAGPAGAGKSFIAKSLPLSKFQVINVDDTYEELLKASGLGMKQKDFDPEQLSQAGKLMAQAQKSTKEKYAKALENLNDIIIDGTGAASRPLLKKKAELEALGYETMMVMIYVSPITSLERNANRERSLMPGIVLRTWRDINSNIETYEQAFGDNLVVINNDPKDADKSFDPQEIKRKFECKIYEFRFTKPETKKTT
;
A
#
# COMPACT_ATOMS: atom_id res chain seq x y z
N MET A 1 -0.06 -0.50 3.90
CA MET A 1 0.73 0.66 3.45
C MET A 1 -0.14 1.51 2.55
N ALA A 2 -0.15 2.83 2.72
CA ALA A 2 -1.06 3.74 2.00
C ALA A 2 -0.31 4.98 1.49
N GLY A 3 -0.86 5.63 0.44
CA GLY A 3 -0.31 6.85 -0.14
C GLY A 3 -0.67 6.98 -1.62
N PRO A 4 -0.70 8.21 -2.16
CA PRO A 4 -1.07 8.47 -3.56
C PRO A 4 -0.03 7.92 -4.55
N ALA A 5 -0.37 7.99 -5.84
CA ALA A 5 0.61 7.73 -6.89
C ALA A 5 1.79 8.71 -6.75
N GLY A 6 3.02 8.24 -6.94
CA GLY A 6 4.20 9.08 -6.75
C GLY A 6 4.63 9.33 -5.30
N ALA A 7 3.90 8.84 -4.30
CA ALA A 7 4.28 9.01 -2.88
C ALA A 7 5.60 8.32 -2.50
N GLY A 8 6.06 7.33 -3.29
CA GLY A 8 7.30 6.61 -3.00
C GLY A 8 7.10 5.37 -2.12
N LYS A 9 5.89 4.79 -2.06
CA LYS A 9 5.59 3.58 -1.28
C LYS A 9 6.60 2.46 -1.49
N SER A 10 6.88 2.10 -2.75
CA SER A 10 7.82 1.02 -3.08
C SER A 10 9.26 1.31 -2.66
N PHE A 11 9.67 2.59 -2.66
CA PHE A 11 10.97 3.02 -2.15
C PHE A 11 11.04 2.83 -0.63
N ILE A 12 10.02 3.32 0.08
CA ILE A 12 9.91 3.18 1.54
C ILE A 12 9.86 1.70 1.93
N ALA A 13 9.05 0.88 1.23
CA ALA A 13 8.93 -0.55 1.49
C ALA A 13 10.29 -1.27 1.41
N LYS A 14 11.14 -0.91 0.45
CA LYS A 14 12.50 -1.48 0.31
C LYS A 14 13.44 -1.08 1.43
N SER A 15 13.19 0.07 2.08
CA SER A 15 14.02 0.58 3.19
C SER A 15 13.60 -0.01 4.55
N LEU A 16 12.46 -0.69 4.62
CA LEU A 16 11.95 -1.29 5.84
C LEU A 16 12.33 -2.78 5.93
N PRO A 17 12.47 -3.35 7.14
CA PRO A 17 12.84 -4.76 7.34
C PRO A 17 11.65 -5.69 7.04
N LEU A 18 11.08 -5.58 5.84
CA LEU A 18 9.85 -6.26 5.43
C LEU A 18 10.08 -7.57 4.68
N SER A 19 11.31 -8.08 4.65
CA SER A 19 11.67 -9.29 3.88
C SER A 19 10.92 -10.56 4.29
N LYS A 20 10.37 -10.57 5.52
CA LYS A 20 9.58 -11.69 6.03
C LYS A 20 8.07 -11.54 5.77
N PHE A 21 7.64 -10.38 5.28
CA PHE A 21 6.24 -10.12 5.01
C PHE A 21 5.86 -10.50 3.59
N GLN A 22 4.69 -11.09 3.45
CA GLN A 22 4.11 -11.32 2.13
C GLN A 22 3.39 -10.07 1.65
N VAL A 23 3.85 -9.50 0.54
CA VAL A 23 3.23 -8.32 -0.06
C VAL A 23 2.01 -8.72 -0.88
N ILE A 24 0.89 -8.09 -0.59
CA ILE A 24 -0.41 -8.21 -1.27
C ILE A 24 -0.66 -6.90 -2.01
N ASN A 25 -0.38 -6.88 -3.30
CA ASN A 25 -0.50 -5.71 -4.18
C ASN A 25 -1.09 -6.11 -5.53
N VAL A 26 -2.22 -5.50 -5.90
CA VAL A 26 -2.87 -5.75 -7.20
C VAL A 26 -2.08 -5.13 -8.33
N ASP A 27 -1.50 -3.95 -8.11
CA ASP A 27 -0.76 -3.23 -9.14
C ASP A 27 0.47 -4.00 -9.63
N ASP A 28 1.23 -4.62 -8.73
CA ASP A 28 2.40 -5.43 -9.10
C ASP A 28 1.98 -6.62 -9.97
N THR A 29 0.95 -7.36 -9.56
CA THR A 29 0.40 -8.48 -10.34
C THR A 29 -0.13 -8.02 -11.70
N TYR A 30 -0.77 -6.85 -11.74
CA TYR A 30 -1.28 -6.30 -12.99
C TYR A 30 -0.14 -5.86 -13.94
N GLU A 31 0.91 -5.24 -13.42
CA GLU A 31 2.08 -4.87 -14.21
C GLU A 31 2.81 -6.09 -14.80
N GLU A 32 2.91 -7.19 -14.05
CA GLU A 32 3.44 -8.46 -14.53
C GLU A 32 2.59 -9.01 -15.70
N LEU A 33 1.27 -8.98 -15.56
CA LEU A 33 0.35 -9.44 -16.60
C LEU A 33 0.40 -8.57 -17.86
N LEU A 34 0.49 -7.24 -17.72
CA LEU A 34 0.67 -6.31 -18.84
C LEU A 34 1.95 -6.60 -19.61
N LYS A 35 3.07 -6.80 -18.91
CA LYS A 35 4.36 -7.15 -19.53
C LYS A 35 4.28 -8.48 -20.27
N ALA A 36 3.68 -9.49 -19.66
CA ALA A 36 3.53 -10.81 -20.26
C ALA A 36 2.61 -10.83 -21.50
N SER A 37 1.62 -9.92 -21.55
CA SER A 37 0.69 -9.81 -22.67
C SER A 37 1.26 -9.04 -23.88
N GLY A 38 2.41 -8.37 -23.73
CA GLY A 38 2.97 -7.50 -24.76
C GLY A 38 2.26 -6.13 -24.87
N LEU A 39 1.25 -5.86 -24.05
CA LEU A 39 0.66 -4.53 -23.93
C LEU A 39 1.65 -3.56 -23.31
N GLY A 40 1.70 -2.35 -23.84
CA GLY A 40 2.52 -1.29 -23.25
C GLY A 40 2.02 -0.89 -21.86
N MET A 41 2.87 -0.16 -21.12
CA MET A 41 2.54 0.30 -19.75
C MET A 41 1.74 1.61 -19.75
N LYS A 42 1.70 2.33 -20.87
CA LYS A 42 1.04 3.64 -20.99
C LYS A 42 -0.40 3.48 -21.47
N GLN A 43 -1.30 3.20 -20.57
CA GLN A 43 -2.73 2.97 -20.89
C GLN A 43 -3.42 4.16 -21.59
N LYS A 44 -2.89 5.38 -21.43
CA LYS A 44 -3.42 6.56 -22.13
C LYS A 44 -3.28 6.46 -23.65
N ASP A 45 -2.37 5.63 -24.14
CA ASP A 45 -2.07 5.45 -25.55
C ASP A 45 -2.77 4.20 -26.14
N PHE A 46 -3.59 3.50 -25.34
CA PHE A 46 -4.29 2.28 -25.74
C PHE A 46 -5.51 2.59 -26.60
N ASP A 47 -5.67 1.82 -27.66
CA ASP A 47 -6.91 1.75 -28.44
C ASP A 47 -8.04 1.04 -27.64
N PRO A 48 -9.30 1.05 -28.14
CA PRO A 48 -10.43 0.42 -27.43
C PRO A 48 -10.26 -1.09 -27.21
N GLU A 49 -9.60 -1.82 -28.10
CA GLU A 49 -9.36 -3.25 -27.97
C GLU A 49 -8.30 -3.52 -26.88
N GLN A 50 -7.22 -2.76 -26.89
CA GLN A 50 -6.18 -2.79 -25.86
C GLN A 50 -6.72 -2.42 -24.48
N LEU A 51 -7.63 -1.41 -24.39
CA LEU A 51 -8.30 -1.05 -23.14
C LEU A 51 -9.18 -2.20 -22.63
N SER A 52 -9.92 -2.87 -23.50
CA SER A 52 -10.72 -4.05 -23.16
C SER A 52 -9.84 -5.19 -22.64
N GLN A 53 -8.72 -5.46 -23.31
CA GLN A 53 -7.76 -6.48 -22.89
C GLN A 53 -7.12 -6.10 -21.55
N ALA A 54 -6.70 -4.86 -21.34
CA ALA A 54 -6.16 -4.36 -20.10
C ALA A 54 -7.17 -4.50 -18.94
N GLY A 55 -8.46 -4.28 -19.20
CA GLY A 55 -9.53 -4.51 -18.23
C GLY A 55 -9.64 -5.98 -17.80
N LYS A 56 -9.52 -6.93 -18.75
CA LYS A 56 -9.51 -8.37 -18.44
C LYS A 56 -8.29 -8.75 -17.60
N LEU A 57 -7.11 -8.22 -17.92
CA LEU A 57 -5.89 -8.44 -17.15
C LEU A 57 -6.00 -7.87 -15.74
N MET A 58 -6.63 -6.70 -15.58
CA MET A 58 -6.89 -6.13 -14.24
C MET A 58 -7.81 -7.04 -13.42
N ALA A 59 -8.88 -7.57 -14.00
CA ALA A 59 -9.77 -8.52 -13.32
C ALA A 59 -9.03 -9.82 -12.93
N GLN A 60 -8.14 -10.31 -13.78
CA GLN A 60 -7.28 -11.46 -13.50
C GLN A 60 -6.30 -11.13 -12.34
N ALA A 61 -5.67 -9.95 -12.34
CA ALA A 61 -4.79 -9.50 -11.26
C ALA A 61 -5.52 -9.43 -9.92
N GLN A 62 -6.74 -8.88 -9.90
CA GLN A 62 -7.57 -8.83 -8.69
C GLN A 62 -7.89 -10.23 -8.16
N LYS A 63 -8.27 -11.16 -9.03
CA LYS A 63 -8.56 -12.55 -8.65
C LYS A 63 -7.32 -13.23 -8.06
N SER A 64 -6.19 -13.19 -8.77
CA SER A 64 -4.92 -13.77 -8.31
C SER A 64 -4.46 -13.19 -6.98
N THR A 65 -4.55 -11.87 -6.82
CA THR A 65 -4.19 -11.19 -5.57
C THR A 65 -5.11 -11.61 -4.41
N LYS A 66 -6.41 -11.81 -4.67
CA LYS A 66 -7.35 -12.31 -3.68
C LYS A 66 -7.01 -13.74 -3.22
N GLU A 67 -6.64 -14.61 -4.15
CA GLU A 67 -6.20 -15.98 -3.86
C GLU A 67 -4.89 -15.98 -3.04
N LYS A 68 -3.92 -15.13 -3.44
CA LYS A 68 -2.67 -14.92 -2.70
C LYS A 68 -2.91 -14.44 -1.28
N TYR A 69 -3.85 -13.52 -1.09
CA TYR A 69 -4.25 -13.03 0.23
C TYR A 69 -4.88 -14.13 1.09
N ALA A 70 -5.83 -14.89 0.55
CA ALA A 70 -6.47 -16.00 1.26
C ALA A 70 -5.44 -17.02 1.73
N LYS A 71 -4.54 -17.45 0.82
CA LYS A 71 -3.46 -18.38 1.15
C LYS A 71 -2.49 -17.85 2.21
N ALA A 72 -2.22 -16.54 2.20
CA ALA A 72 -1.39 -15.91 3.22
C ALA A 72 -2.03 -15.98 4.62
N LEU A 73 -3.35 -15.81 4.71
CA LEU A 73 -4.10 -15.93 5.95
C LEU A 73 -4.16 -17.39 6.45
N GLU A 74 -4.39 -18.36 5.55
CA GLU A 74 -4.37 -19.78 5.87
C GLU A 74 -3.02 -20.21 6.47
N ASN A 75 -1.93 -19.65 5.96
CA ASN A 75 -0.56 -19.95 6.43
C ASN A 75 -0.15 -19.09 7.63
N LEU A 76 -1.01 -18.20 8.12
CA LEU A 76 -0.71 -17.24 9.21
C LEU A 76 0.52 -16.37 8.92
N ASN A 77 0.73 -16.03 7.66
CA ASN A 77 1.85 -15.18 7.25
C ASN A 77 1.67 -13.74 7.75
N ASP A 78 2.78 -13.10 8.11
CA ASP A 78 2.80 -11.64 8.23
C ASP A 78 2.59 -11.02 6.83
N ILE A 79 1.67 -10.07 6.69
CA ILE A 79 1.26 -9.51 5.40
C ILE A 79 1.39 -8.00 5.35
N ILE A 80 1.73 -7.50 4.17
CA ILE A 80 1.63 -6.09 3.81
C ILE A 80 0.55 -5.96 2.75
N ILE A 81 -0.51 -5.23 3.05
CA ILE A 81 -1.50 -4.83 2.06
C ILE A 81 -1.08 -3.47 1.54
N ASP A 82 -0.64 -3.41 0.28
CA ASP A 82 -0.28 -2.16 -0.39
C ASP A 82 -1.46 -1.64 -1.21
N GLY A 83 -1.73 -0.36 -1.05
CA GLY A 83 -2.82 0.33 -1.73
C GLY A 83 -2.74 1.83 -1.58
N THR A 84 -3.78 2.53 -2.00
CA THR A 84 -3.82 3.99 -1.90
C THR A 84 -4.26 4.49 -0.52
N GLY A 85 -5.17 3.79 0.13
CA GLY A 85 -5.84 4.29 1.33
C GLY A 85 -6.92 5.34 1.03
N ALA A 86 -7.35 5.50 -0.22
CA ALA A 86 -8.37 6.49 -0.59
C ALA A 86 -9.77 6.12 -0.10
N ALA A 87 -10.06 4.83 0.06
CA ALA A 87 -11.35 4.33 0.52
C ALA A 87 -11.24 3.82 1.96
N SER A 88 -11.63 4.63 2.94
CA SER A 88 -11.49 4.27 4.36
C SER A 88 -12.40 3.11 4.77
N ARG A 89 -13.65 3.10 4.33
CA ARG A 89 -14.63 2.08 4.75
C ARG A 89 -14.19 0.63 4.45
N PRO A 90 -13.78 0.25 3.22
CA PRO A 90 -13.31 -1.10 2.96
C PRO A 90 -11.97 -1.40 3.64
N LEU A 91 -11.11 -0.40 3.85
CA LEU A 91 -9.86 -0.57 4.59
C LEU A 91 -10.12 -0.90 6.06
N LEU A 92 -11.00 -0.15 6.73
CA LEU A 92 -11.37 -0.38 8.14
C LEU A 92 -12.12 -1.70 8.33
N LYS A 93 -12.97 -2.08 7.36
CA LYS A 93 -13.59 -3.40 7.38
C LYS A 93 -12.54 -4.51 7.35
N LYS A 94 -11.55 -4.40 6.46
CA LYS A 94 -10.45 -5.38 6.37
C LYS A 94 -9.59 -5.39 7.64
N LYS A 95 -9.34 -4.22 8.26
CA LYS A 95 -8.68 -4.12 9.57
C LYS A 95 -9.42 -4.95 10.62
N ALA A 96 -10.72 -4.72 10.76
CA ALA A 96 -11.54 -5.44 11.73
C ALA A 96 -11.58 -6.96 11.48
N GLU A 97 -11.66 -7.38 10.21
CA GLU A 97 -11.60 -8.80 9.83
C GLU A 97 -10.26 -9.44 10.23
N LEU A 98 -9.14 -8.75 10.01
CA LEU A 98 -7.81 -9.23 10.39
C LEU A 98 -7.65 -9.31 11.91
N GLU A 99 -8.12 -8.32 12.64
CA GLU A 99 -8.05 -8.29 14.10
C GLU A 99 -8.91 -9.39 14.73
N ALA A 100 -10.07 -9.69 14.14
CA ALA A 100 -10.90 -10.81 14.53
C ALA A 100 -10.20 -12.19 14.31
N LEU A 101 -9.25 -12.27 13.38
CA LEU A 101 -8.41 -13.44 13.15
C LEU A 101 -7.15 -13.46 14.05
N GLY A 102 -6.99 -12.49 14.95
CA GLY A 102 -5.86 -12.39 15.87
C GLY A 102 -4.62 -11.67 15.29
N TYR A 103 -4.75 -11.02 14.13
CA TYR A 103 -3.68 -10.15 13.63
C TYR A 103 -3.67 -8.82 14.39
N GLU A 104 -2.50 -8.34 14.67
CA GLU A 104 -2.32 -6.94 14.99
C GLU A 104 -2.19 -6.15 13.70
N THR A 105 -2.73 -4.94 13.66
CA THR A 105 -2.75 -4.11 12.46
C THR A 105 -2.03 -2.80 12.66
N MET A 106 -1.22 -2.42 11.69
CA MET A 106 -0.53 -1.14 11.64
C MET A 106 -0.77 -0.48 10.28
N MET A 107 -0.89 0.83 10.26
CA MET A 107 -0.97 1.59 9.02
C MET A 107 0.29 2.45 8.84
N VAL A 108 0.95 2.29 7.71
CA VAL A 108 2.02 3.20 7.26
C VAL A 108 1.46 4.04 6.11
N MET A 109 1.30 5.33 6.36
CA MET A 109 0.81 6.29 5.38
C MET A 109 1.95 7.17 4.89
N ILE A 110 2.14 7.25 3.58
CA ILE A 110 3.18 8.06 2.96
C ILE A 110 2.55 9.28 2.33
N TYR A 111 2.88 10.43 2.89
CA TYR A 111 2.44 11.73 2.44
C TYR A 111 3.45 12.35 1.48
N VAL A 112 2.94 13.03 0.46
CA VAL A 112 3.64 13.99 -0.40
C VAL A 112 2.67 15.10 -0.78
N SER A 113 3.17 16.27 -1.16
CA SER A 113 2.33 17.33 -1.72
C SER A 113 1.67 16.89 -3.04
N PRO A 114 0.53 17.50 -3.43
CA PRO A 114 -0.12 17.16 -4.70
C PRO A 114 0.79 17.46 -5.90
N ILE A 115 1.64 18.48 -5.81
CA ILE A 115 2.60 18.83 -6.87
C ILE A 115 3.63 17.72 -7.02
N THR A 116 4.27 17.29 -5.93
CA THR A 116 5.24 16.20 -5.94
C THR A 116 4.62 14.89 -6.43
N SER A 117 3.38 14.61 -6.02
CA SER A 117 2.63 13.44 -6.48
C SER A 117 2.45 13.44 -8.01
N LEU A 118 2.04 14.58 -8.59
CA LEU A 118 1.87 14.75 -10.03
C LEU A 118 3.18 14.63 -10.79
N GLU A 119 4.23 15.33 -10.35
CA GLU A 119 5.56 15.32 -10.98
C GLU A 119 6.15 13.90 -11.00
N ARG A 120 6.12 13.20 -9.86
CA ARG A 120 6.62 11.83 -9.79
C ARG A 120 5.78 10.85 -10.58
N ASN A 121 4.44 11.03 -10.60
CA ASN A 121 3.56 10.20 -11.41
C ASN A 121 3.83 10.37 -12.90
N ALA A 122 4.07 11.59 -13.37
CA ALA A 122 4.36 11.87 -14.79
C ALA A 122 5.64 11.17 -15.26
N ASN A 123 6.62 11.02 -14.39
CA ASN A 123 7.92 10.38 -14.67
C ASN A 123 7.90 8.84 -14.53
N ARG A 124 6.75 8.23 -14.17
CA ARG A 124 6.64 6.77 -14.09
C ARG A 124 6.40 6.15 -15.46
N GLU A 125 6.93 4.95 -15.65
CA GLU A 125 6.64 4.13 -16.84
C GLU A 125 5.12 3.92 -17.01
N ARG A 126 4.42 3.58 -15.92
CA ARG A 126 2.96 3.52 -15.85
C ARG A 126 2.43 4.75 -15.10
N SER A 127 2.08 5.79 -15.84
CA SER A 127 1.49 7.02 -15.28
C SER A 127 -0.03 6.97 -15.28
N LEU A 128 -0.63 7.55 -14.25
CA LEU A 128 -2.07 7.77 -14.14
C LEU A 128 -2.45 9.16 -14.66
N MET A 129 -3.71 9.34 -15.06
CA MET A 129 -4.24 10.65 -15.44
C MET A 129 -4.16 11.61 -14.23
N PRO A 130 -3.74 12.87 -14.43
CA PRO A 130 -3.58 13.85 -13.33
C PRO A 130 -4.82 14.01 -12.45
N GLY A 131 -6.02 13.98 -13.04
CA GLY A 131 -7.28 14.05 -12.30
C GLY A 131 -7.49 12.87 -11.34
N ILE A 132 -7.03 11.67 -11.71
CA ILE A 132 -7.08 10.48 -10.83
C ILE A 132 -6.11 10.65 -9.67
N VAL A 133 -4.90 11.13 -9.95
CA VAL A 133 -3.87 11.37 -8.91
C VAL A 133 -4.38 12.37 -7.88
N LEU A 134 -4.91 13.52 -8.32
CA LEU A 134 -5.42 14.57 -7.43
C LEU A 134 -6.66 14.13 -6.64
N ARG A 135 -7.57 13.38 -7.25
CA ARG A 135 -8.72 12.82 -6.55
C ARG A 135 -8.26 11.87 -5.45
N THR A 136 -7.42 10.90 -5.79
CA THR A 136 -6.87 9.93 -4.84
C THR A 136 -6.13 10.64 -3.70
N TRP A 137 -5.33 11.66 -4.01
CA TRP A 137 -4.63 12.46 -3.01
C TRP A 137 -5.60 13.13 -2.03
N ARG A 138 -6.68 13.76 -2.53
CA ARG A 138 -7.72 14.38 -1.70
C ARG A 138 -8.44 13.34 -0.82
N ASP A 139 -8.85 12.23 -1.42
CA ASP A 139 -9.58 11.17 -0.72
C ASP A 139 -8.75 10.58 0.43
N ILE A 140 -7.44 10.40 0.25
CA ILE A 140 -6.53 9.94 1.31
C ILE A 140 -6.46 10.97 2.42
N ASN A 141 -6.23 12.24 2.09
CA ASN A 141 -6.06 13.29 3.09
C ASN A 141 -7.35 13.57 3.89
N SER A 142 -8.52 13.46 3.25
CA SER A 142 -9.80 13.57 3.94
C SER A 142 -10.08 12.42 4.92
N ASN A 143 -9.35 11.32 4.83
CA ASN A 143 -9.50 10.16 5.71
C ASN A 143 -8.49 10.14 6.87
N ILE A 144 -7.59 11.13 6.99
CA ILE A 144 -6.51 11.12 8.01
C ILE A 144 -7.08 10.96 9.41
N GLU A 145 -8.03 11.81 9.82
CA GLU A 145 -8.65 11.74 11.15
C GLU A 145 -9.30 10.37 11.41
N THR A 146 -9.95 9.80 10.39
CA THR A 146 -10.54 8.46 10.48
C THR A 146 -9.47 7.39 10.74
N TYR A 147 -8.31 7.53 10.11
CA TYR A 147 -7.19 6.60 10.32
C TYR A 147 -6.50 6.82 11.67
N GLU A 148 -6.36 8.05 12.12
CA GLU A 148 -5.85 8.38 13.46
C GLU A 148 -6.72 7.75 14.55
N GLN A 149 -8.04 7.88 14.43
CA GLN A 149 -8.98 7.26 15.38
C GLN A 149 -8.94 5.73 15.33
N ALA A 150 -8.79 5.15 14.14
CA ALA A 150 -8.86 3.70 13.96
C ALA A 150 -7.57 2.96 14.31
N PHE A 151 -6.41 3.57 14.11
CA PHE A 151 -5.11 2.95 14.31
C PHE A 151 -4.36 3.50 15.52
N GLY A 152 -4.71 4.70 16.01
CA GLY A 152 -4.05 5.31 17.17
C GLY A 152 -2.52 5.32 17.02
N ASP A 153 -1.83 4.79 18.01
CA ASP A 153 -0.35 4.68 18.01
C ASP A 153 0.20 3.77 16.90
N ASN A 154 -0.65 2.95 16.29
CA ASN A 154 -0.29 2.09 15.17
C ASN A 154 -0.41 2.79 13.80
N LEU A 155 -0.70 4.10 13.76
CA LEU A 155 -0.58 4.91 12.56
C LEU A 155 0.81 5.56 12.50
N VAL A 156 1.54 5.28 11.43
CA VAL A 156 2.81 5.94 11.12
C VAL A 156 2.64 6.76 9.85
N VAL A 157 2.79 8.08 9.96
CA VAL A 157 2.77 8.99 8.81
C VAL A 157 4.19 9.39 8.46
N ILE A 158 4.57 9.16 7.21
CA ILE A 158 5.90 9.49 6.67
C ILE A 158 5.73 10.62 5.65
N ASN A 159 6.32 11.77 5.92
CA ASN A 159 6.41 12.83 4.92
C ASN A 159 7.60 12.54 3.99
N ASN A 160 7.31 12.31 2.70
CA ASN A 160 8.30 12.04 1.66
C ASN A 160 8.29 13.15 0.57
N ASP A 161 7.92 14.37 0.96
CA ASP A 161 7.96 15.53 0.08
C ASP A 161 9.35 16.17 0.08
N PRO A 162 10.03 16.29 -1.08
CA PRO A 162 11.36 16.89 -1.14
C PRO A 162 11.38 18.39 -0.78
N LYS A 163 10.23 19.06 -0.79
CA LYS A 163 10.12 20.49 -0.41
C LYS A 163 10.17 20.72 1.09
N ASP A 164 10.01 19.67 1.88
CA ASP A 164 10.17 19.67 3.34
C ASP A 164 11.53 19.08 3.76
N ALA A 165 12.57 19.31 2.96
CA ALA A 165 13.89 18.72 3.15
C ALA A 165 14.52 18.98 4.54
N ASP A 166 14.11 20.06 5.25
CA ASP A 166 14.52 20.33 6.63
C ASP A 166 13.80 19.45 7.67
N LYS A 167 12.74 18.74 7.25
CA LYS A 167 12.04 17.68 7.99
C LYS A 167 12.18 16.35 7.27
N SER A 168 13.30 16.17 6.60
CA SER A 168 13.52 15.05 5.72
C SER A 168 13.37 13.73 6.45
N PHE A 169 12.67 12.85 5.80
CA PHE A 169 12.69 11.44 5.98
C PHE A 169 14.14 10.97 6.25
N ASP A 170 14.43 10.70 7.53
CA ASP A 170 15.60 9.92 7.87
C ASP A 170 15.24 8.44 7.79
N PRO A 171 15.73 7.71 6.77
CA PRO A 171 15.48 6.27 6.64
C PRO A 171 15.88 5.49 7.89
N GLN A 172 16.90 5.95 8.61
CA GLN A 172 17.40 5.31 9.83
C GLN A 172 16.45 5.55 11.01
N GLU A 173 15.91 6.76 11.15
CA GLU A 173 14.94 7.08 12.21
C GLU A 173 13.65 6.31 12.01
N ILE A 174 13.15 6.25 10.77
CA ILE A 174 11.94 5.51 10.47
C ILE A 174 12.16 4.01 10.62
N LYS A 175 13.28 3.50 10.13
CA LYS A 175 13.65 2.11 10.34
C LYS A 175 13.67 1.78 11.83
N ARG A 176 14.27 2.63 12.66
CA ARG A 176 14.32 2.46 14.12
C ARG A 176 12.93 2.51 14.75
N LYS A 177 12.08 3.51 14.40
CA LYS A 177 10.70 3.60 14.89
C LYS A 177 9.87 2.38 14.47
N PHE A 178 10.08 1.92 13.24
CA PHE A 178 9.40 0.75 12.69
C PHE A 178 9.89 -0.55 13.34
N GLU A 179 11.20 -0.70 13.53
CA GLU A 179 11.79 -1.85 14.23
C GLU A 179 11.36 -1.90 15.69
N CYS A 180 11.30 -0.78 16.40
CA CYS A 180 10.76 -0.70 17.75
C CYS A 180 9.30 -1.11 17.79
N LYS A 181 8.45 -0.58 16.90
CA LYS A 181 7.04 -0.95 16.83
C LYS A 181 6.84 -2.41 16.44
N ILE A 182 7.59 -2.96 15.49
CA ILE A 182 7.57 -4.39 15.16
C ILE A 182 8.07 -5.22 16.33
N TYR A 183 9.07 -4.75 17.06
CA TYR A 183 9.59 -5.44 18.23
C TYR A 183 8.54 -5.50 19.35
N GLU A 184 7.93 -4.36 19.68
CA GLU A 184 6.80 -4.29 20.62
C GLU A 184 5.66 -5.20 20.16
N PHE A 185 5.31 -5.14 18.89
CA PHE A 185 4.30 -5.94 18.25
C PHE A 185 4.52 -7.46 18.33
N ARG A 186 5.76 -7.92 18.23
CA ARG A 186 6.10 -9.35 18.29
C ARG A 186 6.20 -9.91 19.71
N PHE A 187 6.59 -9.08 20.67
CA PHE A 187 6.82 -9.52 22.04
C PHE A 187 5.62 -9.35 22.97
N THR A 188 4.61 -8.59 22.55
CA THR A 188 3.34 -8.44 23.29
C THR A 188 2.28 -9.46 22.88
N LYS A 189 2.52 -10.32 21.89
CA LYS A 189 1.58 -11.39 21.55
C LYS A 189 1.40 -12.33 22.74
N PRO A 190 0.17 -12.47 23.28
CA PRO A 190 -0.11 -13.58 24.17
C PRO A 190 0.13 -14.89 23.41
N GLU A 191 0.87 -15.81 24.01
CA GLU A 191 1.03 -17.16 23.47
C GLU A 191 -0.34 -17.72 23.11
N THR A 192 -0.61 -17.90 21.82
CA THR A 192 -1.81 -18.62 21.39
C THR A 192 -1.73 -20.02 21.96
N LYS A 193 -2.53 -20.31 22.99
CA LYS A 193 -2.71 -21.66 23.51
C LYS A 193 -3.08 -22.54 22.31
N LYS A 194 -2.14 -23.40 21.90
CA LYS A 194 -2.45 -24.53 21.02
C LYS A 194 -3.52 -25.35 21.75
N THR A 195 -4.74 -25.25 21.28
CA THR A 195 -5.79 -26.19 21.70
C THR A 195 -5.44 -27.52 21.08
N THR A 196 -5.04 -28.45 21.91
CA THR A 196 -4.91 -29.90 21.64
C THR A 196 -6.24 -30.47 21.18
#